data_22dc9b90d6f1601835b31473c215c897
#
_entry.id   22dc9b90d6f1601835b31473c215c897
#
_cell.length_a   1.000
_cell.length_b   1.000
_cell.length_c   1.000
_cell.angle_alpha   90.00
_cell.angle_beta   90.00
_cell.angle_gamma   90.00
#
_symmetry.space_group_name_H-M   'P 1'
#
loop_
_entity.id
_entity.type
_entity.pdbx_description
1 polymer ?
#
loop_
_entity_poly.entity_id
_entity_poly.type
_entity_poly.pdbx_seq_one_letter_code
_entity_poly.pdbx_strand_id
1 'polypeptide(L)'
;MEAAQKTRRRAPKGQGELLRERLIDAAMATLDEGHDVSELSIRGVTRRAGVSPTAFYLHFDDREELMLALLERGFTEFGQLIQQGADRGTNPQQRLMSACAAYIAFSREWPGRYRLLFAPDLEAEETPGGSAEVPTAGDAAFGDLVELITDYLGGSRSPEQTQAVALGFWMGLHGYATLCGALPPSVDDLTDEQYVASLTTAWLGPPPGR
;
A
#
# COMPACT_ATOMS: atom_id res chain seq x y z
N MET A 1 24.29 11.94 -52.34
CA MET A 1 23.83 12.41 -51.02
C MET A 1 23.28 11.24 -50.27
N GLU A 2 24.12 10.68 -49.42
CA GLU A 2 23.88 9.43 -48.69
C GLU A 2 23.29 9.78 -47.31
N ALA A 3 22.06 9.37 -47.09
CA ALA A 3 21.35 9.63 -45.83
C ALA A 3 21.90 8.65 -44.77
N ALA A 4 22.65 9.18 -43.82
CA ALA A 4 23.19 8.47 -42.70
C ALA A 4 22.04 7.96 -41.81
N GLN A 5 21.77 6.67 -41.89
CA GLN A 5 20.86 5.92 -41.04
C GLN A 5 21.45 5.87 -39.62
N LYS A 6 20.94 6.73 -38.72
CA LYS A 6 21.34 6.77 -37.32
C LYS A 6 20.86 5.51 -36.62
N THR A 7 21.71 4.51 -36.54
CA THR A 7 21.47 3.24 -35.86
C THR A 7 21.16 3.54 -34.38
N ARG A 8 19.91 3.32 -33.96
CA ARG A 8 19.45 3.40 -32.57
C ARG A 8 20.24 2.35 -31.77
N ARG A 9 21.24 2.79 -31.03
CA ARG A 9 21.99 1.92 -30.11
C ARG A 9 21.00 1.38 -29.07
N ARG A 10 20.72 0.09 -29.14
CA ARG A 10 19.97 -0.63 -28.12
C ARG A 10 20.75 -0.52 -26.79
N ALA A 11 20.09 -0.02 -25.74
CA ALA A 11 20.72 0.05 -24.41
C ALA A 11 21.18 -1.36 -23.98
N PRO A 12 22.30 -1.50 -23.25
CA PRO A 12 22.74 -2.77 -22.71
C PRO A 12 21.65 -3.42 -21.86
N LYS A 13 21.53 -4.74 -21.95
CA LYS A 13 20.58 -5.54 -21.17
C LYS A 13 20.79 -5.25 -19.67
N GLY A 14 19.76 -4.70 -18.98
CA GLY A 14 19.81 -4.29 -17.57
C GLY A 14 19.72 -2.76 -17.34
N GLN A 15 20.09 -1.92 -18.30
CA GLN A 15 19.94 -0.45 -18.12
C GLN A 15 18.48 0.01 -18.20
N GLY A 16 17.64 -0.73 -18.88
CA GLY A 16 16.21 -0.47 -18.97
C GLY A 16 15.55 -0.65 -17.60
N GLU A 17 15.77 -1.80 -16.97
CA GLU A 17 15.23 -2.11 -15.65
C GLU A 17 15.65 -1.06 -14.60
N LEU A 18 16.93 -0.71 -14.58
CA LEU A 18 17.45 0.32 -13.67
C LEU A 18 16.79 1.69 -13.89
N LEU A 19 16.42 2.04 -15.11
CA LEU A 19 15.75 3.30 -15.37
C LEU A 19 14.29 3.27 -14.93
N ARG A 20 13.59 2.14 -15.13
CA ARG A 20 12.24 1.93 -14.65
C ARG A 20 12.19 2.07 -13.13
N GLU A 21 13.06 1.39 -12.40
CA GLU A 21 13.18 1.49 -10.95
C GLU A 21 13.46 2.92 -10.48
N ARG A 22 14.38 3.65 -11.14
CA ARG A 22 14.67 5.05 -10.81
C ARG A 22 13.46 5.97 -10.97
N LEU A 23 12.58 5.71 -11.94
CA LEU A 23 11.34 6.48 -12.13
C LEU A 23 10.34 6.15 -11.01
N ILE A 24 10.19 4.89 -10.63
CA ILE A 24 9.38 4.45 -9.49
C ILE A 24 9.91 5.09 -8.19
N ASP A 25 11.21 4.96 -7.92
CA ASP A 25 11.84 5.53 -6.71
C ASP A 25 11.65 7.05 -6.64
N ALA A 26 11.78 7.75 -7.77
CA ALA A 26 11.57 9.19 -7.83
C ALA A 26 10.13 9.60 -7.53
N ALA A 27 9.15 8.82 -7.98
CA ALA A 27 7.74 9.04 -7.68
C ALA A 27 7.42 8.72 -6.22
N MET A 28 7.89 7.58 -5.69
CA MET A 28 7.72 7.20 -4.27
C MET A 28 8.32 8.25 -3.35
N ALA A 29 9.54 8.73 -3.64
CA ALA A 29 10.18 9.78 -2.85
C ALA A 29 9.43 11.12 -2.88
N THR A 30 8.63 11.40 -3.92
CA THR A 30 7.75 12.56 -3.96
C THR A 30 6.59 12.39 -2.97
N LEU A 31 6.01 11.19 -2.90
CA LEU A 31 4.95 10.87 -1.92
C LEU A 31 5.48 10.90 -0.49
N ASP A 32 6.74 10.50 -0.25
CA ASP A 32 7.40 10.53 1.06
C ASP A 32 7.59 11.97 1.58
N GLU A 33 7.72 12.94 0.69
CA GLU A 33 7.77 14.37 1.02
C GLU A 33 6.38 14.95 1.38
N GLY A 34 5.34 14.11 1.41
CA GLY A 34 3.98 14.48 1.77
C GLY A 34 3.12 14.99 0.61
N HIS A 35 3.64 14.96 -0.62
CA HIS A 35 2.84 15.31 -1.80
C HIS A 35 1.72 14.33 -2.03
N ASP A 36 0.65 14.81 -2.65
CA ASP A 36 -0.49 13.98 -3.03
C ASP A 36 -0.25 13.27 -4.37
N VAL A 37 -0.98 12.16 -4.56
CA VAL A 37 -0.96 11.38 -5.82
C VAL A 37 -1.33 12.24 -7.02
N SER A 38 -2.27 13.17 -6.85
CA SER A 38 -2.69 14.11 -7.90
C SER A 38 -1.57 15.06 -8.37
N GLU A 39 -0.56 15.31 -7.52
CA GLU A 39 0.59 16.15 -7.82
C GLU A 39 1.68 15.41 -8.62
N LEU A 40 1.61 14.08 -8.70
CA LEU A 40 2.56 13.29 -9.48
C LEU A 40 2.38 13.56 -10.97
N SER A 41 3.31 14.25 -11.58
CA SER A 41 3.35 14.49 -13.02
C SER A 41 4.57 13.82 -13.66
N ILE A 42 4.42 13.38 -14.92
CA ILE A 42 5.54 12.77 -15.67
C ILE A 42 6.76 13.72 -15.70
N ARG A 43 6.53 15.04 -15.86
CA ARG A 43 7.61 16.03 -15.83
C ARG A 43 8.28 16.15 -14.46
N GLY A 44 7.51 16.08 -13.38
CA GLY A 44 8.02 16.11 -12.02
C GLY A 44 8.88 14.88 -11.73
N VAL A 45 8.36 13.70 -12.02
CA VAL A 45 9.05 12.42 -11.83
C VAL A 45 10.34 12.33 -12.65
N THR A 46 10.30 12.65 -13.95
CA THR A 46 11.49 12.60 -14.82
C THR A 46 12.56 13.59 -14.41
N ARG A 47 12.17 14.80 -13.98
CA ARG A 47 13.10 15.79 -13.44
C ARG A 47 13.79 15.29 -12.18
N ARG A 48 13.04 14.68 -11.25
CA ARG A 48 13.57 14.09 -10.02
C ARG A 48 14.48 12.91 -10.30
N ALA A 49 14.10 12.04 -11.22
CA ALA A 49 14.91 10.91 -11.67
C ALA A 49 16.16 11.32 -12.47
N GLY A 50 16.29 12.61 -12.86
CA GLY A 50 17.41 13.11 -13.66
C GLY A 50 17.42 12.57 -15.09
N VAL A 51 16.24 12.37 -15.69
CA VAL A 51 16.09 11.85 -17.06
C VAL A 51 15.19 12.75 -17.90
N SER A 52 15.20 12.56 -19.22
CA SER A 52 14.31 13.30 -20.11
C SER A 52 12.89 12.72 -20.08
N PRO A 53 11.84 13.52 -20.34
CA PRO A 53 10.49 13.01 -20.51
C PRO A 53 10.37 11.92 -21.60
N THR A 54 11.19 11.99 -22.65
CA THR A 54 11.24 10.95 -23.69
C THR A 54 11.73 9.60 -23.14
N ALA A 55 12.59 9.61 -22.13
CA ALA A 55 13.09 8.39 -21.50
C ALA A 55 12.01 7.69 -20.67
N PHE A 56 11.04 8.42 -20.13
CA PHE A 56 9.88 7.87 -19.44
C PHE A 56 9.11 6.93 -20.36
N TYR A 57 8.78 7.37 -21.57
CA TYR A 57 8.01 6.62 -22.55
C TYR A 57 8.74 5.40 -23.16
N LEU A 58 9.95 5.10 -22.69
CA LEU A 58 10.63 3.83 -22.99
C LEU A 58 10.24 2.73 -21.99
N HIS A 59 9.58 3.09 -20.88
CA HIS A 59 9.31 2.20 -19.73
C HIS A 59 7.86 2.22 -19.25
N PHE A 60 7.15 3.29 -19.52
CA PHE A 60 5.74 3.48 -19.19
C PHE A 60 5.05 4.14 -20.38
N ASP A 61 3.94 3.57 -20.83
CA ASP A 61 3.16 4.12 -21.94
C ASP A 61 2.51 5.46 -21.55
N ASP A 62 2.09 5.56 -20.28
CA ASP A 62 1.43 6.74 -19.72
C ASP A 62 1.63 6.86 -18.20
N ARG A 63 0.90 7.80 -17.58
CA ARG A 63 0.91 8.00 -16.13
C ARG A 63 0.24 6.84 -15.39
N GLU A 64 -0.79 6.23 -15.98
CA GLU A 64 -1.56 5.15 -15.37
C GLU A 64 -0.69 3.90 -15.17
N GLU A 65 0.11 3.53 -16.15
CA GLU A 65 1.08 2.43 -16.02
C GLU A 65 2.10 2.68 -14.91
N LEU A 66 2.59 3.93 -14.78
CA LEU A 66 3.42 4.29 -13.63
C LEU A 66 2.66 4.12 -12.31
N MET A 67 1.39 4.56 -12.24
CA MET A 67 0.58 4.44 -11.04
C MET A 67 0.36 2.98 -10.63
N LEU A 68 0.10 2.08 -11.57
CA LEU A 68 0.02 0.64 -11.32
C LEU A 68 1.32 0.09 -10.73
N ALA A 69 2.46 0.48 -11.27
CA ALA A 69 3.77 0.09 -10.75
C ALA A 69 4.03 0.64 -9.32
N LEU A 70 3.56 1.85 -9.02
CA LEU A 70 3.65 2.43 -7.67
C LEU A 70 2.75 1.69 -6.69
N LEU A 71 1.54 1.31 -7.10
CA LEU A 71 0.62 0.51 -6.28
C LEU A 71 1.22 -0.87 -5.96
N GLU A 72 1.75 -1.56 -6.97
CA GLU A 72 2.39 -2.86 -6.78
C GLU A 72 3.58 -2.77 -5.81
N ARG A 73 4.46 -1.79 -6.00
CA ARG A 73 5.60 -1.53 -5.11
C ARG A 73 5.12 -1.17 -3.71
N GLY A 74 4.16 -0.25 -3.60
CA GLY A 74 3.66 0.25 -2.33
C GLY A 74 2.98 -0.84 -1.50
N PHE A 75 2.12 -1.67 -2.09
CA PHE A 75 1.50 -2.81 -1.39
C PHE A 75 2.52 -3.87 -0.99
N THR A 76 3.54 -4.13 -1.83
CA THR A 76 4.62 -5.06 -1.48
C THR A 76 5.39 -4.58 -0.26
N GLU A 77 5.82 -3.31 -0.22
CA GLU A 77 6.55 -2.72 0.89
C GLU A 77 5.67 -2.63 2.16
N PHE A 78 4.39 -2.27 1.99
CA PHE A 78 3.41 -2.25 3.07
C PHE A 78 3.21 -3.64 3.69
N GLY A 79 2.99 -4.68 2.88
CA GLY A 79 2.85 -6.05 3.37
C GLY A 79 4.08 -6.53 4.14
N GLN A 80 5.29 -6.24 3.63
CA GLN A 80 6.55 -6.55 4.33
C GLN A 80 6.64 -5.85 5.69
N LEU A 81 6.21 -4.60 5.79
CA LEU A 81 6.24 -3.83 7.04
C LEU A 81 5.25 -4.40 8.06
N ILE A 82 4.04 -4.76 7.64
CA ILE A 82 3.04 -5.42 8.48
C ILE A 82 3.56 -6.77 8.99
N GLN A 83 4.14 -7.58 8.12
CA GLN A 83 4.72 -8.87 8.49
C GLN A 83 5.88 -8.72 9.50
N GLN A 84 6.78 -7.77 9.27
CA GLN A 84 7.85 -7.44 10.24
C GLN A 84 7.27 -6.98 11.59
N GLY A 85 6.14 -6.27 11.57
CA GLY A 85 5.39 -5.94 12.78
C GLY A 85 4.90 -7.20 13.48
N ALA A 86 4.24 -8.09 12.76
CA ALA A 86 3.71 -9.36 13.28
C ALA A 86 4.80 -10.25 13.88
N ASP A 87 5.98 -10.31 13.26
CA ASP A 87 7.10 -11.16 13.69
C ASP A 87 7.71 -10.75 15.04
N ARG A 88 7.38 -9.55 15.54
CA ARG A 88 7.76 -9.12 16.90
C ARG A 88 6.91 -9.79 17.99
N GLY A 89 5.75 -10.34 17.63
CA GLY A 89 4.88 -11.03 18.56
C GLY A 89 5.25 -12.50 18.73
N THR A 90 5.17 -13.01 19.97
CA THR A 90 5.52 -14.40 20.33
C THR A 90 4.30 -15.34 20.40
N ASN A 91 3.11 -14.79 20.27
CA ASN A 91 1.85 -15.54 20.23
C ASN A 91 0.86 -14.84 19.26
N PRO A 92 -0.23 -15.52 18.84
CA PRO A 92 -1.15 -14.97 17.84
C PRO A 92 -1.73 -13.60 18.22
N GLN A 93 -2.06 -13.36 19.47
CA GLN A 93 -2.55 -12.07 19.94
C GLN A 93 -1.49 -10.96 19.77
N GLN A 94 -0.26 -11.20 20.21
CA GLN A 94 0.83 -10.21 20.07
C GLN A 94 1.16 -9.96 18.60
N ARG A 95 1.14 -10.99 17.76
CA ARG A 95 1.37 -10.86 16.32
C ARG A 95 0.34 -9.95 15.69
N LEU A 96 -0.95 -10.17 15.93
CA LEU A 96 -2.02 -9.34 15.41
C LEU A 96 -1.91 -7.89 15.91
N MET A 97 -1.71 -7.69 17.22
CA MET A 97 -1.57 -6.36 17.82
C MET A 97 -0.39 -5.59 17.23
N SER A 98 0.76 -6.23 17.06
CA SER A 98 1.96 -5.61 16.50
C SER A 98 1.82 -5.29 15.01
N ALA A 99 1.12 -6.13 14.25
CA ALA A 99 0.77 -5.86 12.86
C ALA A 99 -0.14 -4.63 12.74
N CYS A 100 -1.17 -4.53 13.60
CA CYS A 100 -2.05 -3.35 13.63
C CYS A 100 -1.30 -2.07 14.02
N ALA A 101 -0.38 -2.15 14.98
CA ALA A 101 0.47 -1.02 15.34
C ALA A 101 1.35 -0.57 14.17
N ALA A 102 1.92 -1.51 13.40
CA ALA A 102 2.68 -1.20 12.19
C ALA A 102 1.80 -0.55 11.10
N TYR A 103 0.55 -1.01 10.94
CA TYR A 103 -0.42 -0.41 10.03
C TYR A 103 -0.68 1.07 10.38
N ILE A 104 -0.97 1.36 11.63
CA ILE A 104 -1.25 2.72 12.09
C ILE A 104 0.00 3.59 11.96
N ALA A 105 1.17 3.08 12.34
CA ALA A 105 2.43 3.78 12.18
C ALA A 105 2.71 4.16 10.73
N PHE A 106 2.48 3.23 9.78
CA PHE A 106 2.64 3.47 8.35
C PHE A 106 1.76 4.63 7.86
N SER A 107 0.49 4.69 8.27
CA SER A 107 -0.41 5.75 7.85
C SER A 107 0.04 7.15 8.29
N ARG A 108 0.73 7.24 9.42
CA ARG A 108 1.24 8.50 10.00
C ARG A 108 2.62 8.87 9.47
N GLU A 109 3.49 7.90 9.30
CA GLU A 109 4.87 8.12 8.87
C GLU A 109 4.94 8.41 7.37
N TRP A 110 4.10 7.73 6.58
CA TRP A 110 4.06 7.89 5.12
C TRP A 110 2.64 8.18 4.60
N PRO A 111 2.05 9.34 4.95
CA PRO A 111 0.66 9.64 4.59
C PRO A 111 0.43 9.72 3.07
N GLY A 112 1.43 10.13 2.28
CA GLY A 112 1.35 10.14 0.82
C GLY A 112 1.27 8.74 0.23
N ARG A 113 2.09 7.81 0.72
CA ARG A 113 2.03 6.39 0.34
C ARG A 113 0.73 5.74 0.81
N TYR A 114 0.27 6.06 2.02
CA TYR A 114 -0.99 5.54 2.53
C TYR A 114 -2.18 5.96 1.65
N ARG A 115 -2.21 7.23 1.23
CA ARG A 115 -3.22 7.70 0.28
C ARG A 115 -3.11 7.02 -1.08
N LEU A 116 -1.89 6.81 -1.60
CA LEU A 116 -1.68 6.04 -2.82
C LEU A 116 -2.35 4.67 -2.77
N LEU A 117 -2.18 3.92 -1.66
CA LEU A 117 -2.68 2.56 -1.54
C LEU A 117 -4.20 2.49 -1.32
N PHE A 118 -4.80 3.47 -0.63
CA PHE A 118 -6.16 3.37 -0.12
C PHE A 118 -7.08 4.53 -0.54
N ALA A 119 -6.60 5.51 -1.31
CA ALA A 119 -7.46 6.58 -1.81
C ALA A 119 -8.28 6.11 -3.01
N PRO A 120 -9.60 6.36 -3.04
CA PRO A 120 -10.46 6.04 -4.18
C PRO A 120 -10.23 6.94 -5.41
N ASP A 121 -9.41 8.00 -5.27
CA ASP A 121 -9.18 9.05 -6.29
C ASP A 121 -8.14 8.69 -7.38
N LEU A 122 -7.80 7.44 -7.56
CA LEU A 122 -7.43 7.02 -8.90
C LEU A 122 -8.71 7.15 -9.70
N GLU A 123 -8.89 8.33 -10.34
CA GLU A 123 -9.96 8.54 -11.31
C GLU A 123 -9.92 7.34 -12.26
N ALA A 124 -10.70 6.32 -11.94
CA ALA A 124 -11.18 5.42 -12.93
C ALA A 124 -12.04 6.30 -13.84
N GLU A 125 -11.40 7.03 -14.77
CA GLU A 125 -12.09 7.39 -15.99
C GLU A 125 -12.71 6.07 -16.43
N GLU A 126 -14.04 6.05 -16.42
CA GLU A 126 -14.86 4.92 -16.85
C GLU A 126 -14.40 4.52 -18.25
N THR A 127 -13.34 3.74 -18.31
CA THR A 127 -12.99 3.05 -19.55
C THR A 127 -14.05 1.97 -19.67
N PRO A 128 -14.96 2.06 -20.64
CA PRO A 128 -16.02 1.07 -20.80
C PRO A 128 -15.36 -0.30 -21.02
N GLY A 129 -15.36 -1.16 -20.00
CA GLY A 129 -14.84 -2.52 -20.06
C GLY A 129 -13.56 -2.80 -19.27
N GLY A 130 -12.95 -1.83 -18.59
CA GLY A 130 -11.78 -2.03 -17.75
C GLY A 130 -12.15 -2.01 -16.27
N SER A 131 -12.38 -3.18 -15.66
CA SER A 131 -12.06 -3.31 -14.24
C SER A 131 -10.54 -3.19 -14.17
N ALA A 132 -10.01 -2.08 -13.64
CA ALA A 132 -8.62 -2.06 -13.23
C ALA A 132 -8.45 -3.27 -12.31
N GLU A 133 -7.65 -4.27 -12.73
CA GLU A 133 -7.33 -5.40 -11.86
C GLU A 133 -6.69 -4.78 -10.62
N VAL A 134 -7.39 -4.90 -9.48
CA VAL A 134 -6.81 -4.52 -8.18
C VAL A 134 -5.49 -5.25 -8.09
N PRO A 135 -4.38 -4.55 -7.82
CA PRO A 135 -3.07 -5.19 -7.84
C PRO A 135 -3.10 -6.45 -6.97
N THR A 136 -2.61 -7.56 -7.50
CA THR A 136 -2.50 -8.84 -6.77
C THR A 136 -1.78 -8.69 -5.43
N ALA A 137 -0.94 -7.66 -5.30
CA ALA A 137 -0.27 -7.28 -4.05
C ALA A 137 -1.24 -6.74 -2.97
N GLY A 138 -2.33 -6.06 -3.35
CA GLY A 138 -3.38 -5.63 -2.41
C GLY A 138 -4.17 -6.81 -1.87
N ASP A 139 -4.50 -7.77 -2.74
CA ASP A 139 -5.15 -9.03 -2.33
C ASP A 139 -4.25 -9.83 -1.38
N ALA A 140 -2.94 -9.88 -1.64
CA ALA A 140 -1.98 -10.55 -0.77
C ALA A 140 -1.92 -9.89 0.61
N ALA A 141 -1.86 -8.56 0.69
CA ALA A 141 -1.83 -7.83 1.97
C ALA A 141 -3.10 -8.06 2.81
N PHE A 142 -4.27 -8.17 2.15
CA PHE A 142 -5.50 -8.55 2.84
C PHE A 142 -5.49 -10.03 3.26
N GLY A 143 -4.93 -10.92 2.44
CA GLY A 143 -4.72 -12.33 2.76
C GLY A 143 -3.89 -12.51 4.03
N ASP A 144 -2.78 -11.78 4.16
CA ASP A 144 -1.92 -11.80 5.35
C ASP A 144 -2.70 -11.41 6.63
N LEU A 145 -3.59 -10.42 6.54
CA LEU A 145 -4.48 -10.05 7.65
C LEU A 145 -5.45 -11.19 8.01
N VAL A 146 -6.03 -11.84 7.00
CA VAL A 146 -6.92 -12.99 7.19
C VAL A 146 -6.18 -14.13 7.89
N GLU A 147 -4.92 -14.39 7.54
CA GLU A 147 -4.08 -15.40 8.22
C GLU A 147 -3.81 -15.03 9.67
N LEU A 148 -3.42 -13.79 9.97
CA LEU A 148 -3.22 -13.33 11.35
C LEU A 148 -4.48 -13.46 12.20
N ILE A 149 -5.65 -13.16 11.63
CA ILE A 149 -6.93 -13.31 12.32
C ILE A 149 -7.30 -14.79 12.48
N THR A 150 -7.00 -15.63 11.49
CA THR A 150 -7.22 -17.10 11.60
C THR A 150 -6.40 -17.68 12.75
N ASP A 151 -5.13 -17.28 12.84
CA ASP A 151 -4.23 -17.68 13.92
C ASP A 151 -4.76 -17.22 15.30
N TYR A 152 -5.21 -15.95 15.38
CA TYR A 152 -5.80 -15.40 16.60
C TYR A 152 -7.04 -16.17 17.05
N LEU A 153 -7.91 -16.54 16.12
CA LEU A 153 -9.15 -17.27 16.38
C LEU A 153 -8.93 -18.77 16.64
N GLY A 154 -7.73 -19.31 16.40
CA GLY A 154 -7.41 -20.72 16.60
C GLY A 154 -8.26 -21.66 15.74
N GLY A 155 -8.69 -21.21 14.55
CA GLY A 155 -9.52 -22.00 13.64
C GLY A 155 -10.97 -22.20 14.08
N SER A 156 -11.49 -21.39 15.01
CA SER A 156 -12.85 -21.51 15.55
C SER A 156 -13.97 -21.09 14.61
N ARG A 157 -13.64 -20.48 13.46
CA ARG A 157 -14.59 -20.00 12.43
C ARG A 157 -14.29 -20.61 11.07
N SER A 158 -15.31 -20.66 10.19
CA SER A 158 -15.09 -21.08 8.81
C SER A 158 -14.25 -20.03 8.04
N PRO A 159 -13.61 -20.40 6.91
CA PRO A 159 -12.87 -19.44 6.09
C PRO A 159 -13.71 -18.22 5.67
N GLU A 160 -14.96 -18.43 5.28
CA GLU A 160 -15.87 -17.35 4.85
C GLU A 160 -16.21 -16.42 6.03
N GLN A 161 -16.44 -17.00 7.22
CA GLN A 161 -16.69 -16.21 8.43
C GLN A 161 -15.47 -15.40 8.84
N THR A 162 -14.27 -15.99 8.73
CA THR A 162 -13.02 -15.32 9.04
C THR A 162 -12.77 -14.16 8.08
N GLN A 163 -13.00 -14.37 6.78
CA GLN A 163 -12.84 -13.33 5.76
C GLN A 163 -13.80 -12.15 5.98
N ALA A 164 -15.07 -12.43 6.29
CA ALA A 164 -16.07 -11.41 6.58
C ALA A 164 -15.69 -10.58 7.82
N VAL A 165 -15.19 -11.23 8.86
CA VAL A 165 -14.74 -10.58 10.09
C VAL A 165 -13.46 -9.77 9.85
N ALA A 166 -12.52 -10.31 9.07
CA ALA A 166 -11.28 -9.62 8.70
C ALA A 166 -11.58 -8.35 7.93
N LEU A 167 -12.55 -8.36 7.02
CA LEU A 167 -13.00 -7.17 6.29
C LEU A 167 -13.53 -6.10 7.25
N GLY A 168 -14.44 -6.45 8.17
CA GLY A 168 -14.97 -5.51 9.14
C GLY A 168 -13.89 -4.98 10.09
N PHE A 169 -12.99 -5.83 10.54
CA PHE A 169 -11.83 -5.46 11.35
C PHE A 169 -10.91 -4.47 10.61
N TRP A 170 -10.58 -4.79 9.36
CA TRP A 170 -9.76 -3.90 8.53
C TRP A 170 -10.43 -2.55 8.30
N MET A 171 -11.73 -2.52 8.00
CA MET A 171 -12.48 -1.26 7.84
C MET A 171 -12.43 -0.39 9.11
N GLY A 172 -12.52 -1.00 10.30
CA GLY A 172 -12.37 -0.31 11.57
C GLY A 172 -10.96 0.26 11.74
N LEU A 173 -9.94 -0.54 11.49
CA LEU A 173 -8.53 -0.13 11.58
C LEU A 173 -8.20 0.97 10.58
N HIS A 174 -8.67 0.84 9.34
CA HIS A 174 -8.52 1.84 8.28
C HIS A 174 -9.23 3.15 8.62
N GLY A 175 -10.47 3.06 9.13
CA GLY A 175 -11.22 4.22 9.59
C GLY A 175 -10.48 4.99 10.70
N TYR A 176 -9.91 4.29 11.66
CA TYR A 176 -9.09 4.92 12.70
C TYR A 176 -7.83 5.58 12.12
N ALA A 177 -7.07 4.85 11.31
CA ALA A 177 -5.85 5.36 10.69
C ALA A 177 -6.09 6.62 9.82
N THR A 178 -7.28 6.71 9.20
CA THR A 178 -7.65 7.83 8.32
C THR A 178 -8.21 9.02 9.11
N LEU A 179 -8.99 8.77 10.17
CA LEU A 179 -9.81 9.78 10.83
C LEU A 179 -9.24 10.27 12.17
N CYS A 180 -8.28 9.54 12.79
CA CYS A 180 -7.82 9.85 14.14
C CYS A 180 -7.32 11.31 14.30
N GLY A 181 -6.69 11.89 13.28
CA GLY A 181 -6.27 13.30 13.30
C GLY A 181 -7.39 14.33 13.10
N ALA A 182 -8.60 13.89 12.75
CA ALA A 182 -9.77 14.72 12.54
C ALA A 182 -10.86 14.52 13.60
N LEU A 183 -10.62 13.63 14.57
CA LEU A 183 -11.59 13.35 15.63
C LEU A 183 -11.63 14.49 16.67
N PRO A 184 -12.80 14.72 17.32
CA PRO A 184 -12.88 15.67 18.43
C PRO A 184 -11.96 15.27 19.59
N PRO A 185 -11.37 16.23 20.31
CA PRO A 185 -10.45 15.94 21.43
C PRO A 185 -11.03 15.01 22.50
N SER A 186 -12.36 14.98 22.67
CA SER A 186 -13.06 14.08 23.60
C SER A 186 -13.00 12.60 23.19
N VAL A 187 -12.58 12.28 21.97
CA VAL A 187 -12.45 10.92 21.43
C VAL A 187 -10.98 10.56 21.19
N ASP A 188 -10.10 11.58 21.20
CA ASP A 188 -8.66 11.47 20.89
C ASP A 188 -7.82 11.01 22.10
N ASP A 189 -8.45 10.75 23.25
CA ASP A 189 -7.77 10.25 24.45
C ASP A 189 -7.38 8.76 24.38
N LEU A 190 -7.81 8.04 23.32
CA LEU A 190 -7.46 6.63 23.13
C LEU A 190 -6.08 6.48 22.48
N THR A 191 -5.20 5.74 23.15
CA THR A 191 -3.96 5.33 22.51
C THR A 191 -4.23 4.31 21.39
N ASP A 192 -3.31 4.19 20.43
CA ASP A 192 -3.39 3.19 19.36
C ASP A 192 -3.60 1.79 19.90
N GLU A 193 -2.86 1.43 20.96
CA GLU A 193 -2.95 0.14 21.61
C GLU A 193 -4.36 -0.10 22.22
N GLN A 194 -4.92 0.90 22.88
CA GLN A 194 -6.27 0.82 23.45
C GLN A 194 -7.32 0.68 22.35
N TYR A 195 -7.17 1.43 21.24
CA TYR A 195 -8.08 1.32 20.12
C TYR A 195 -8.03 -0.08 19.49
N VAL A 196 -6.82 -0.58 19.17
CA VAL A 196 -6.64 -1.91 18.58
C VAL A 196 -7.16 -3.01 19.50
N ALA A 197 -6.94 -2.90 20.82
CA ALA A 197 -7.48 -3.85 21.80
C ALA A 197 -9.02 -3.85 21.82
N SER A 198 -9.64 -2.67 21.77
CA SER A 198 -11.09 -2.52 21.70
C SER A 198 -11.66 -3.06 20.41
N LEU A 199 -11.03 -2.76 19.26
CA LEU A 199 -11.41 -3.26 17.95
C LEU A 199 -11.32 -4.79 17.90
N THR A 200 -10.22 -5.35 18.42
CA THR A 200 -10.01 -6.80 18.51
C THR A 200 -11.10 -7.47 19.34
N THR A 201 -11.41 -6.92 20.50
CA THR A 201 -12.46 -7.44 21.36
C THR A 201 -13.84 -7.40 20.69
N ALA A 202 -14.15 -6.29 20.02
CA ALA A 202 -15.45 -6.07 19.38
C ALA A 202 -15.69 -7.03 18.19
N TRP A 203 -14.68 -7.29 17.37
CA TRP A 203 -14.84 -8.08 16.15
C TRP A 203 -14.43 -9.54 16.30
N LEU A 204 -13.41 -9.82 17.07
CA LEU A 204 -12.83 -11.15 17.18
C LEU A 204 -13.25 -11.85 18.50
N GLY A 205 -13.60 -11.07 19.52
CA GLY A 205 -13.80 -11.56 20.88
C GLY A 205 -12.47 -11.80 21.61
N PRO A 206 -12.52 -12.33 22.83
CA PRO A 206 -11.31 -12.69 23.55
C PRO A 206 -10.60 -13.84 22.82
N PRO A 207 -9.25 -13.95 22.92
CA PRO A 207 -8.52 -15.06 22.35
C PRO A 207 -9.06 -16.39 22.93
N PRO A 208 -9.17 -17.45 22.11
CA PRO A 208 -9.60 -18.74 22.61
C PRO A 208 -8.68 -19.15 23.76
N GLY A 209 -9.29 -19.51 24.90
CA GLY A 209 -8.54 -19.96 26.09
C GLY A 209 -7.65 -21.16 25.74
N ARG A 210 -6.41 -21.11 26.18
CA ARG A 210 -5.52 -22.28 26.14
C ARG A 210 -6.00 -23.37 27.06
#